data_e1e612d7f7028149e056b0719320284a
#
_entry.id   e1e612d7f7028149e056b0719320284a
#
_cell.length_a   1.000
_cell.length_b   1.000
_cell.length_c   1.000
_cell.angle_alpha   90.00
_cell.angle_beta   90.00
_cell.angle_gamma   90.00
#
_symmetry.space_group_name_H-M   'P 1'
#
loop_
_entity.id
_entity.type
_entity.pdbx_description
1 polymer ?
#
loop_
_entity_poly.entity_id
_entity_poly.type
_entity_poly.pdbx_seq_one_letter_code
_entity_poly.pdbx_strand_id
1 'polypeptide(L)'
;MAFSAVAPRRDAAEQAEPAGLGDPVLTQDRAGHAWGVRGAVRMAFPQPAQQVHDAAYAARLDLYMQDMLREHGLDASSDDRDWTGWSYSEMATALIQRAVPAHESVDLLVLAYAIPDINPGRNMAALLSGRCPGKPLAFGLTDQGVVAPFTALRLIREYARTAGLHRALLLIVEQAALPYRASDEVAIPVGHTGVALLLGDSPRVPNSAPPLRLGPIVTRAGIREGAIEQELKALSAEHSASTVIFGSSLSDRAGHAGAIASAGGGRVRVAQPAQPLTGLWWELAGELDARVGSPRSIALCDYDSVQGCVSLALLGAHSASGHSHVRVTTRKGSAPISATAAQ
;
A
#
# COMPACT_ATOMS: atom_id res chain seq x y z
N MET A 1 -7.02 2.58 -25.35
CA MET A 1 -7.79 1.49 -24.73
C MET A 1 -8.33 2.04 -23.43
N ALA A 2 -9.62 2.33 -23.40
CA ALA A 2 -10.29 2.92 -22.27
C ALA A 2 -10.79 1.77 -21.36
N PHE A 3 -10.39 1.76 -20.11
CA PHE A 3 -11.01 0.93 -19.09
C PHE A 3 -12.18 1.73 -18.51
N SER A 4 -13.39 1.33 -18.90
CA SER A 4 -14.63 1.85 -18.37
C SER A 4 -14.95 1.10 -17.07
N ALA A 5 -14.96 1.81 -15.96
CA ALA A 5 -15.54 1.30 -14.72
C ALA A 5 -17.06 1.48 -14.79
N VAL A 6 -17.76 0.47 -15.26
CA VAL A 6 -19.22 0.39 -15.18
C VAL A 6 -19.57 -0.17 -13.80
N ALA A 7 -20.24 0.63 -12.98
CA ALA A 7 -20.85 0.16 -11.75
C ALA A 7 -21.92 -0.88 -12.07
N PRO A 8 -21.95 -2.07 -11.45
CA PRO A 8 -22.98 -3.05 -11.70
C PRO A 8 -24.29 -2.64 -11.03
N ARG A 9 -25.36 -2.58 -11.84
CA ARG A 9 -26.74 -2.55 -11.35
C ARG A 9 -26.98 -3.81 -10.50
N ARG A 10 -27.47 -3.60 -9.29
CA ARG A 10 -27.97 -4.68 -8.44
C ARG A 10 -29.32 -5.15 -9.00
N ASP A 11 -29.31 -6.24 -9.72
CA ASP A 11 -30.50 -7.08 -9.90
C ASP A 11 -30.35 -8.30 -8.98
N ALA A 12 -31.44 -8.60 -8.27
CA ALA A 12 -31.54 -9.70 -7.35
C ALA A 12 -31.37 -11.02 -8.09
N ALA A 13 -30.35 -11.77 -7.76
CA ALA A 13 -30.26 -13.20 -8.13
C ALA A 13 -29.56 -13.98 -7.03
N GLU A 14 -30.34 -14.78 -6.39
CA GLU A 14 -30.08 -16.16 -5.98
C GLU A 14 -28.75 -16.49 -5.27
N GLN A 15 -28.92 -16.85 -4.00
CA GLN A 15 -27.90 -17.38 -3.08
C GLN A 15 -27.30 -18.68 -3.66
N ALA A 16 -26.09 -18.56 -4.20
CA ALA A 16 -25.17 -19.68 -4.33
C ALA A 16 -24.02 -19.44 -3.32
N GLU A 17 -23.95 -20.35 -2.32
CA GLU A 17 -22.81 -20.39 -1.40
C GLU A 17 -21.51 -20.56 -2.21
N PRO A 18 -20.47 -19.75 -1.98
CA PRO A 18 -19.19 -20.02 -2.58
C PRO A 18 -18.57 -21.23 -1.92
N ALA A 19 -18.31 -22.26 -2.72
CA ALA A 19 -17.48 -23.40 -2.37
C ALA A 19 -16.17 -22.88 -1.75
N GLY A 20 -15.85 -23.35 -0.55
CA GLY A 20 -14.67 -22.95 0.19
C GLY A 20 -13.40 -23.09 -0.65
N LEU A 21 -12.81 -21.97 -0.98
CA LEU A 21 -11.42 -21.89 -1.37
C LEU A 21 -10.61 -22.29 -0.14
N GLY A 22 -10.06 -23.51 -0.17
CA GLY A 22 -9.16 -24.00 0.86
C GLY A 22 -8.04 -23.00 1.11
N ASP A 23 -7.71 -22.80 2.39
CA ASP A 23 -6.60 -21.98 2.83
C ASP A 23 -5.35 -22.29 2.00
N PRO A 24 -4.64 -21.27 1.47
CA PRO A 24 -3.40 -21.52 0.77
C PRO A 24 -2.41 -22.10 1.79
N VAL A 25 -2.02 -23.33 1.58
CA VAL A 25 -0.96 -24.01 2.29
C VAL A 25 0.25 -23.09 2.29
N LEU A 26 0.63 -22.59 3.46
CA LEU A 26 1.88 -21.85 3.68
C LEU A 26 3.03 -22.79 3.34
N THR A 27 3.45 -22.80 2.09
CA THR A 27 4.66 -23.49 1.67
C THR A 27 5.83 -22.83 2.37
N GLN A 28 6.55 -23.64 3.14
CA GLN A 28 7.79 -23.24 3.81
C GLN A 28 8.74 -22.60 2.80
N ASP A 29 9.23 -21.40 3.12
CA ASP A 29 10.27 -20.71 2.37
C ASP A 29 11.45 -21.65 2.11
N ARG A 30 11.66 -21.98 0.86
CA ARG A 30 12.90 -22.63 0.42
C ARG A 30 14.03 -21.65 0.61
N ALA A 31 14.97 -22.04 1.47
CA ALA A 31 16.27 -21.42 1.71
C ALA A 31 16.25 -20.00 2.31
N GLY A 32 16.39 -19.91 3.59
CA GLY A 32 17.19 -18.98 4.42
C GLY A 32 17.31 -17.46 4.11
N HIS A 33 16.77 -16.95 3.04
CA HIS A 33 16.85 -15.54 2.66
C HIS A 33 15.63 -14.78 3.17
N ALA A 34 15.84 -13.89 4.14
CA ALA A 34 14.77 -13.09 4.71
C ALA A 34 14.45 -11.89 3.80
N TRP A 35 13.46 -12.04 2.93
CA TRP A 35 12.91 -10.91 2.17
C TRP A 35 12.26 -9.89 3.10
N GLY A 36 12.60 -8.62 2.96
CA GLY A 36 12.08 -7.58 3.82
C GLY A 36 12.45 -6.17 3.39
N VAL A 37 12.02 -5.19 4.19
CA VAL A 37 12.36 -3.78 3.99
C VAL A 37 13.81 -3.58 4.44
N ARG A 38 14.66 -3.16 3.52
CA ARG A 38 16.10 -2.90 3.73
C ARG A 38 16.37 -1.45 4.10
N GLY A 39 15.55 -0.54 3.59
CA GLY A 39 15.67 0.88 3.81
C GLY A 39 14.45 1.63 3.32
N ALA A 40 14.32 2.86 3.77
CA ALA A 40 13.29 3.78 3.33
C ALA A 40 13.89 5.17 3.12
N VAL A 41 13.29 5.92 2.20
CA VAL A 41 13.56 7.34 1.98
C VAL A 41 12.23 8.06 1.94
N ARG A 42 12.16 9.22 2.56
CA ARG A 42 10.99 10.10 2.51
C ARG A 42 11.41 11.48 2.04
N MET A 43 10.61 12.09 1.17
CA MET A 43 10.88 13.41 0.60
C MET A 43 9.59 14.23 0.54
N ALA A 44 9.68 15.47 1.01
CA ALA A 44 8.70 16.51 0.70
C ALA A 44 9.19 17.31 -0.49
N PHE A 45 8.28 17.74 -1.34
CA PHE A 45 8.56 18.51 -2.54
C PHE A 45 7.92 19.89 -2.42
N PRO A 46 8.57 20.83 -1.71
CA PRO A 46 8.09 22.19 -1.59
C PRO A 46 8.25 22.94 -2.92
N GLN A 47 7.53 24.04 -3.07
CA GLN A 47 7.62 24.94 -4.22
C GLN A 47 7.35 24.24 -5.55
N PRO A 48 6.10 23.82 -5.79
CA PRO A 48 5.73 23.21 -7.05
C PRO A 48 6.05 24.16 -8.21
N ALA A 49 6.62 23.60 -9.28
CA ALA A 49 6.85 24.33 -10.51
C ALA A 49 5.65 24.21 -11.43
N GLN A 50 5.45 25.22 -12.26
CA GLN A 50 4.45 25.12 -13.30
C GLN A 50 4.88 24.07 -14.33
N GLN A 51 3.97 23.14 -14.66
CA GLN A 51 4.23 22.14 -15.68
C GLN A 51 4.22 22.83 -17.05
N VAL A 52 5.36 22.82 -17.71
CA VAL A 52 5.51 23.41 -19.05
C VAL A 52 5.30 22.33 -20.11
N HIS A 53 4.32 22.55 -20.97
CA HIS A 53 3.99 21.67 -22.08
C HIS A 53 4.21 22.40 -23.40
N ASP A 54 4.70 21.70 -24.42
CA ASP A 54 4.61 22.22 -25.78
C ASP A 54 3.14 22.32 -26.24
N ALA A 55 2.86 23.20 -27.16
CA ALA A 55 1.47 23.51 -27.58
C ALA A 55 0.72 22.28 -28.11
N ALA A 56 1.41 21.37 -28.80
CA ALA A 56 0.79 20.17 -29.33
C ALA A 56 0.46 19.15 -28.23
N TYR A 57 1.32 19.03 -27.24
CA TYR A 57 1.06 18.18 -26.07
C TYR A 57 -0.06 18.78 -25.21
N ALA A 58 -0.04 20.08 -24.94
CA ALA A 58 -1.08 20.77 -24.20
C ALA A 58 -2.46 20.57 -24.82
N ALA A 59 -2.59 20.76 -26.16
CA ALA A 59 -3.84 20.53 -26.85
C ALA A 59 -4.37 19.10 -26.76
N ARG A 60 -3.46 18.08 -26.82
CA ARG A 60 -3.86 16.67 -26.61
C ARG A 60 -4.28 16.39 -25.18
N LEU A 61 -3.60 17.00 -24.22
CA LEU A 61 -3.91 16.85 -22.81
C LEU A 61 -5.26 17.49 -22.48
N ASP A 62 -5.56 18.65 -23.05
CA ASP A 62 -6.86 19.32 -22.94
C ASP A 62 -7.98 18.43 -23.47
N LEU A 63 -7.82 17.87 -24.66
CA LEU A 63 -8.80 16.96 -25.24
C LEU A 63 -8.99 15.72 -24.37
N TYR A 64 -7.90 15.11 -23.90
CA TYR A 64 -7.94 13.96 -22.98
C TYR A 64 -8.70 14.27 -21.70
N MET A 65 -8.42 15.43 -21.09
CA MET A 65 -9.10 15.86 -19.87
C MET A 65 -10.58 16.14 -20.10
N GLN A 66 -10.94 16.79 -21.23
CA GLN A 66 -12.33 17.02 -21.58
C GLN A 66 -13.12 15.71 -21.74
N ASP A 67 -12.54 14.74 -22.43
CA ASP A 67 -13.20 13.45 -22.65
C ASP A 67 -13.36 12.66 -21.34
N MET A 68 -12.33 12.68 -20.50
CA MET A 68 -12.36 11.99 -19.21
C MET A 68 -13.39 12.62 -18.24
N LEU A 69 -13.42 13.94 -18.12
CA LEU A 69 -14.29 14.65 -17.19
C LEU A 69 -15.76 14.65 -17.62
N ARG A 70 -16.03 14.65 -18.94
CA ARG A 70 -17.39 14.61 -19.50
C ARG A 70 -18.20 13.41 -19.04
N GLU A 71 -17.58 12.23 -18.98
CA GLU A 71 -18.24 11.00 -18.52
C GLU A 71 -18.67 11.08 -17.04
N HIS A 72 -18.03 11.95 -16.26
CA HIS A 72 -18.36 12.19 -14.86
C HIS A 72 -19.23 13.43 -14.64
N GLY A 73 -19.71 14.08 -15.70
CA GLY A 73 -20.50 15.31 -15.60
C GLY A 73 -19.73 16.51 -15.04
N LEU A 74 -18.40 16.46 -15.08
CA LEU A 74 -17.53 17.54 -14.65
C LEU A 74 -17.18 18.45 -15.84
N ASP A 75 -17.21 19.75 -15.60
CA ASP A 75 -16.83 20.72 -16.61
C ASP A 75 -15.31 20.84 -16.69
N ALA A 76 -14.82 20.74 -17.90
CA ALA A 76 -13.41 20.84 -18.24
C ALA A 76 -13.09 22.20 -18.87
N SER A 77 -13.60 23.32 -18.32
CA SER A 77 -13.23 24.62 -18.83
C SER A 77 -11.71 24.82 -18.76
N SER A 78 -11.09 25.15 -19.89
CA SER A 78 -9.63 25.27 -20.00
C SER A 78 -9.06 26.42 -19.17
N ASP A 79 -9.90 27.40 -18.85
CA ASP A 79 -9.46 28.66 -18.22
C ASP A 79 -9.17 28.53 -16.72
N ASP A 80 -9.68 27.49 -16.04
CA ASP A 80 -9.51 27.28 -14.60
C ASP A 80 -8.45 26.23 -14.26
N ARG A 81 -7.71 25.71 -15.23
CA ARG A 81 -6.73 24.65 -14.96
C ARG A 81 -5.42 25.22 -14.47
N ASP A 82 -5.10 24.87 -13.24
CA ASP A 82 -3.78 25.13 -12.68
C ASP A 82 -2.87 23.91 -12.88
N TRP A 83 -1.86 24.07 -13.75
CA TRP A 83 -0.83 23.07 -13.99
C TRP A 83 0.39 23.27 -13.09
N THR A 84 0.20 23.90 -11.92
CA THR A 84 1.25 24.11 -10.96
C THR A 84 1.31 22.95 -9.98
N GLY A 85 2.39 22.18 -10.02
CA GLY A 85 2.56 21.00 -9.16
C GLY A 85 3.79 20.19 -9.51
N TRP A 86 3.99 19.11 -8.76
CA TRP A 86 4.99 18.08 -9.04
C TRP A 86 4.32 16.90 -9.72
N SER A 87 4.80 16.49 -10.88
CA SER A 87 4.35 15.24 -11.49
C SER A 87 4.89 14.02 -10.71
N TYR A 88 4.17 12.93 -10.72
CA TYR A 88 4.66 11.69 -10.11
C TYR A 88 5.96 11.20 -10.74
N SER A 89 6.18 11.47 -12.03
CA SER A 89 7.42 11.13 -12.70
C SER A 89 8.63 11.89 -12.17
N GLU A 90 8.47 13.15 -11.80
CA GLU A 90 9.53 13.99 -11.19
C GLU A 90 9.81 13.52 -9.76
N MET A 91 8.75 13.38 -8.95
CA MET A 91 8.85 12.93 -7.56
C MET A 91 9.47 11.54 -7.46
N ALA A 92 8.97 10.59 -8.26
CA ALA A 92 9.49 9.22 -8.30
C ALA A 92 10.95 9.17 -8.77
N THR A 93 11.34 10.00 -9.75
CA THR A 93 12.74 10.07 -10.19
C THR A 93 13.66 10.54 -9.06
N ALA A 94 13.27 11.58 -8.32
CA ALA A 94 14.06 12.06 -7.18
C ALA A 94 14.16 11.00 -6.07
N LEU A 95 13.07 10.29 -5.80
CA LEU A 95 13.08 9.18 -4.84
C LEU A 95 13.99 8.04 -5.28
N ILE A 96 13.97 7.63 -6.55
CA ILE A 96 14.86 6.61 -7.11
C ILE A 96 16.33 7.01 -6.88
N GLN A 97 16.68 8.24 -7.27
CA GLN A 97 18.06 8.74 -7.14
C GLN A 97 18.54 8.75 -5.67
N ARG A 98 17.62 8.97 -4.74
CA ARG A 98 17.95 9.01 -3.31
C ARG A 98 17.97 7.64 -2.66
N ALA A 99 17.09 6.71 -3.11
CA ALA A 99 16.91 5.41 -2.47
C ALA A 99 17.82 4.31 -3.05
N VAL A 100 18.19 4.42 -4.33
CA VAL A 100 18.90 3.35 -5.04
C VAL A 100 20.29 3.83 -5.45
N PRO A 101 21.36 3.27 -4.87
CA PRO A 101 22.72 3.54 -5.35
C PRO A 101 22.89 3.12 -6.81
N ALA A 102 23.62 3.89 -7.60
CA ALA A 102 23.76 3.68 -9.04
C ALA A 102 24.33 2.30 -9.44
N HIS A 103 25.08 1.66 -8.54
CA HIS A 103 25.67 0.33 -8.74
C HIS A 103 24.77 -0.83 -8.30
N GLU A 104 23.59 -0.53 -7.73
CA GLU A 104 22.64 -1.52 -7.25
C GLU A 104 21.46 -1.67 -8.20
N SER A 105 21.32 -2.83 -8.85
CA SER A 105 20.19 -3.12 -9.73
C SER A 105 18.91 -3.36 -8.95
N VAL A 106 17.79 -2.91 -9.50
CA VAL A 106 16.43 -3.20 -9.06
C VAL A 106 15.77 -4.10 -10.11
N ASP A 107 15.08 -5.14 -9.68
CA ASP A 107 14.39 -6.10 -10.56
C ASP A 107 12.92 -5.74 -10.78
N LEU A 108 12.28 -5.14 -9.76
CA LEU A 108 10.88 -4.77 -9.77
C LEU A 108 10.68 -3.36 -9.18
N LEU A 109 9.94 -2.51 -9.91
CA LEU A 109 9.54 -1.19 -9.44
C LEU A 109 8.02 -1.09 -9.45
N VAL A 110 7.44 -0.74 -8.31
CA VAL A 110 6.01 -0.50 -8.18
C VAL A 110 5.78 0.93 -7.73
N LEU A 111 4.92 1.65 -8.45
CA LEU A 111 4.48 3.00 -8.10
C LEU A 111 3.05 2.95 -7.58
N ALA A 112 2.82 3.37 -6.33
CA ALA A 112 1.49 3.44 -5.72
C ALA A 112 1.06 4.91 -5.55
N TYR A 113 -0.13 5.24 -6.00
CA TYR A 113 -0.74 6.57 -5.87
C TYR A 113 -2.26 6.45 -5.80
N ALA A 114 -2.94 7.44 -5.21
CA ALA A 114 -4.39 7.40 -4.99
C ALA A 114 -5.17 8.30 -5.95
N ILE A 115 -4.62 9.45 -6.30
CA ILE A 115 -5.24 10.43 -7.20
C ILE A 115 -4.46 10.53 -8.52
N PRO A 116 -5.09 10.97 -9.63
CA PRO A 116 -4.41 11.10 -10.92
C PRO A 116 -3.20 12.04 -10.86
N ASP A 117 -2.22 11.79 -11.73
CA ASP A 117 -1.07 12.67 -11.90
C ASP A 117 -1.50 14.03 -12.48
N ILE A 118 -0.85 15.11 -12.05
CA ILE A 118 -1.02 16.43 -12.66
C ILE A 118 -0.61 16.42 -14.14
N ASN A 119 0.25 15.49 -14.53
CA ASN A 119 0.71 15.31 -15.91
C ASN A 119 0.30 13.93 -16.47
N PRO A 120 -1.00 13.68 -16.67
CA PRO A 120 -1.49 12.41 -17.19
C PRO A 120 -1.06 12.18 -18.65
N GLY A 121 -1.22 10.96 -19.13
CA GLY A 121 -0.97 10.63 -20.53
C GLY A 121 0.44 10.16 -20.87
N ARG A 122 1.36 10.08 -19.90
CA ARG A 122 2.67 9.45 -20.06
C ARG A 122 2.66 8.01 -19.52
N ASN A 123 3.35 7.11 -20.21
CA ASN A 123 3.59 5.79 -19.64
C ASN A 123 4.65 5.89 -18.54
N MET A 124 4.18 6.15 -17.33
CA MET A 124 5.03 6.42 -16.16
C MET A 124 5.89 5.21 -15.82
N ALA A 125 5.32 4.00 -15.88
CA ALA A 125 6.06 2.78 -15.58
C ALA A 125 7.28 2.59 -16.50
N ALA A 126 7.10 2.77 -17.81
CA ALA A 126 8.21 2.68 -18.78
C ALA A 126 9.27 3.77 -18.55
N LEU A 127 8.85 4.98 -18.25
CA LEU A 127 9.76 6.09 -17.96
C LEU A 127 10.59 5.81 -16.71
N LEU A 128 9.96 5.36 -15.61
CA LEU A 128 10.63 5.08 -14.35
C LEU A 128 11.55 3.86 -14.45
N SER A 129 11.15 2.81 -15.19
CA SER A 129 12.02 1.68 -15.51
C SER A 129 13.30 2.14 -16.19
N GLY A 130 13.19 3.05 -17.18
CA GLY A 130 14.36 3.59 -17.88
C GLY A 130 15.30 4.45 -17.01
N ARG A 131 14.79 5.00 -15.90
CA ARG A 131 15.55 5.86 -14.96
C ARG A 131 16.09 5.10 -13.74
N CYS A 132 15.55 3.91 -13.48
CA CYS A 132 15.97 3.10 -12.34
C CYS A 132 17.14 2.17 -12.73
N PRO A 133 18.19 2.05 -11.90
CA PRO A 133 19.25 1.08 -12.12
C PRO A 133 18.69 -0.34 -12.25
N GLY A 134 19.19 -1.11 -13.23
CA GLY A 134 18.73 -2.46 -13.52
C GLY A 134 17.60 -2.54 -14.54
N LYS A 135 16.95 -1.41 -14.90
CA LYS A 135 15.80 -1.38 -15.81
C LYS A 135 14.69 -2.36 -15.39
N PRO A 136 14.15 -2.21 -14.18
CA PRO A 136 13.21 -3.16 -13.59
C PRO A 136 11.95 -3.35 -14.42
N LEU A 137 11.28 -4.49 -14.23
CA LEU A 137 9.86 -4.58 -14.52
C LEU A 137 9.15 -3.51 -13.69
N ALA A 138 8.36 -2.66 -14.34
CA ALA A 138 7.71 -1.55 -13.65
C ALA A 138 6.21 -1.48 -13.95
N PHE A 139 5.40 -1.19 -12.93
CA PHE A 139 3.98 -0.92 -13.08
C PHE A 139 3.46 0.03 -11.99
N GLY A 140 2.30 0.65 -12.27
CA GLY A 140 1.58 1.50 -11.32
C GLY A 140 0.41 0.75 -10.68
N LEU A 141 0.09 1.14 -9.45
CA LEU A 141 -1.12 0.75 -8.72
C LEU A 141 -1.87 2.01 -8.34
N THR A 142 -3.11 2.12 -8.81
CA THR A 142 -4.02 3.24 -8.54
C THR A 142 -5.43 2.71 -8.29
N ASP A 143 -6.36 3.60 -8.03
CA ASP A 143 -7.79 3.33 -7.80
C ASP A 143 -8.10 2.42 -6.59
N GLN A 144 -7.14 2.32 -5.68
CA GLN A 144 -7.26 1.55 -4.43
C GLN A 144 -7.08 2.43 -3.18
N GLY A 145 -7.13 3.74 -3.32
CA GLY A 145 -6.93 4.67 -2.22
C GLY A 145 -5.72 4.33 -1.36
N VAL A 146 -5.88 4.36 -0.05
CA VAL A 146 -4.80 4.03 0.91
C VAL A 146 -4.44 2.54 0.94
N VAL A 147 -5.20 1.67 0.27
CA VAL A 147 -4.91 0.22 0.16
C VAL A 147 -3.83 -0.08 -0.88
N ALA A 148 -3.62 0.81 -1.87
CA ALA A 148 -2.67 0.58 -2.97
C ALA A 148 -1.27 0.15 -2.52
N PRO A 149 -0.60 0.77 -1.54
CA PRO A 149 0.71 0.33 -1.08
C PRO A 149 0.71 -1.05 -0.41
N PHE A 150 -0.38 -1.44 0.28
CA PHE A 150 -0.50 -2.79 0.85
C PHE A 150 -0.63 -3.84 -0.24
N THR A 151 -1.41 -3.55 -1.30
CA THR A 151 -1.48 -4.40 -2.50
C THR A 151 -0.12 -4.50 -3.18
N ALA A 152 0.62 -3.38 -3.29
CA ALA A 152 1.98 -3.37 -3.82
C ALA A 152 2.91 -4.31 -3.05
N LEU A 153 2.91 -4.25 -1.72
CA LEU A 153 3.72 -5.13 -0.88
C LEU A 153 3.36 -6.62 -1.08
N ARG A 154 2.07 -6.94 -1.23
CA ARG A 154 1.64 -8.32 -1.54
C ARG A 154 2.17 -8.78 -2.89
N LEU A 155 2.03 -7.95 -3.93
CA LEU A 155 2.54 -8.26 -5.26
C LEU A 155 4.06 -8.42 -5.27
N ILE A 156 4.79 -7.50 -4.64
CA ILE A 156 6.25 -7.60 -4.52
C ILE A 156 6.65 -8.92 -3.86
N ARG A 157 5.98 -9.32 -2.78
CA ARG A 157 6.24 -10.60 -2.10
C ARG A 157 5.99 -11.79 -3.03
N GLU A 158 4.89 -11.78 -3.79
CA GLU A 158 4.58 -12.87 -4.72
C GLU A 158 5.56 -12.93 -5.89
N TYR A 159 5.96 -11.80 -6.45
CA TYR A 159 7.01 -11.74 -7.47
C TYR A 159 8.35 -12.23 -6.94
N ALA A 160 8.75 -11.84 -5.72
CA ALA A 160 9.94 -12.31 -5.07
C ALA A 160 9.96 -13.85 -4.95
N ARG A 161 8.81 -14.42 -4.56
CA ARG A 161 8.65 -15.86 -4.37
C ARG A 161 8.62 -16.64 -5.69
N THR A 162 7.99 -16.09 -6.74
CA THR A 162 7.71 -16.83 -7.99
C THR A 162 8.69 -16.55 -9.10
N ALA A 163 9.25 -15.36 -9.18
CA ALA A 163 10.16 -14.94 -10.26
C ALA A 163 11.63 -14.86 -9.84
N GLY A 164 11.97 -15.24 -8.60
CA GLY A 164 13.35 -15.23 -8.13
C GLY A 164 13.99 -13.85 -8.10
N LEU A 165 13.20 -12.81 -7.79
CA LEU A 165 13.71 -11.45 -7.70
C LEU A 165 14.55 -11.28 -6.43
N HIS A 166 15.54 -10.39 -6.51
CA HIS A 166 16.44 -10.09 -5.39
C HIS A 166 16.19 -8.71 -4.77
N ARG A 167 15.66 -7.78 -5.57
CA ARG A 167 15.46 -6.41 -5.12
C ARG A 167 14.23 -5.77 -5.77
N ALA A 168 13.38 -5.15 -4.94
CA ALA A 168 12.26 -4.36 -5.41
C ALA A 168 12.27 -2.97 -4.80
N LEU A 169 11.70 -2.02 -5.54
CA LEU A 169 11.48 -0.65 -5.10
C LEU A 169 9.99 -0.36 -5.13
N LEU A 170 9.43 -0.02 -3.98
CA LEU A 170 8.08 0.51 -3.86
C LEU A 170 8.16 2.02 -3.68
N LEU A 171 7.58 2.75 -4.62
CA LEU A 171 7.42 4.19 -4.57
C LEU A 171 5.96 4.50 -4.22
N ILE A 172 5.75 5.33 -3.22
CA ILE A 172 4.43 5.79 -2.77
C ILE A 172 4.45 7.30 -2.87
N VAL A 173 3.60 7.87 -3.70
CA VAL A 173 3.61 9.31 -3.98
C VAL A 173 2.21 9.88 -3.89
N GLU A 174 2.13 11.12 -3.42
CA GLU A 174 0.90 11.91 -3.42
C GLU A 174 1.20 13.38 -3.72
N GLN A 175 0.28 14.03 -4.37
CA GLN A 175 0.42 15.42 -4.78
C GLN A 175 -0.81 16.23 -4.37
N ALA A 176 -0.61 17.52 -4.12
CA ALA A 176 -1.66 18.44 -3.68
C ALA A 176 -2.40 19.14 -4.84
N ALA A 177 -1.97 18.92 -6.07
CA ALA A 177 -2.50 19.60 -7.24
C ALA A 177 -3.25 18.66 -8.17
N LEU A 178 -4.42 19.08 -8.62
CA LEU A 178 -5.18 18.40 -9.66
C LEU A 178 -5.50 19.40 -10.78
N PRO A 179 -5.44 19.00 -12.04
CA PRO A 179 -5.77 19.86 -13.16
C PRO A 179 -7.29 20.00 -13.37
N TYR A 180 -8.09 19.65 -12.35
CA TYR A 180 -9.54 19.75 -12.34
C TYR A 180 -10.06 19.84 -10.89
N ARG A 181 -11.31 20.25 -10.74
CA ARG A 181 -11.95 20.29 -9.43
C ARG A 181 -12.43 18.90 -9.04
N ALA A 182 -11.83 18.34 -8.00
CA ALA A 182 -12.29 17.06 -7.43
C ALA A 182 -13.62 17.23 -6.69
N SER A 183 -14.33 16.12 -6.47
CA SER A 183 -15.47 16.08 -5.53
C SER A 183 -14.99 16.21 -4.08
N ASP A 184 -15.87 16.68 -3.19
CA ASP A 184 -15.56 16.83 -1.77
C ASP A 184 -15.27 15.50 -1.04
N GLU A 185 -15.58 14.37 -1.68
CA GLU A 185 -15.31 13.03 -1.13
C GLU A 185 -13.86 12.59 -1.31
N VAL A 186 -13.10 13.25 -2.19
CA VAL A 186 -11.70 12.91 -2.44
C VAL A 186 -10.79 13.65 -1.47
N ALA A 187 -10.04 12.91 -0.67
CA ALA A 187 -9.03 13.47 0.21
C ALA A 187 -7.82 13.94 -0.61
N ILE A 188 -7.73 15.26 -0.82
CA ILE A 188 -6.59 15.90 -1.47
C ILE A 188 -5.49 16.13 -0.43
N PRO A 189 -4.23 15.68 -0.68
CA PRO A 189 -3.11 15.98 0.20
C PRO A 189 -2.86 17.51 0.31
N VAL A 190 -2.32 17.93 1.45
CA VAL A 190 -1.95 19.36 1.65
C VAL A 190 -0.63 19.70 0.95
N GLY A 191 0.19 18.71 0.65
CA GLY A 191 1.50 18.92 0.03
C GLY A 191 1.92 17.73 -0.85
N HIS A 192 2.98 17.96 -1.60
CA HIS A 192 3.57 16.94 -2.45
C HIS A 192 4.58 16.14 -1.64
N THR A 193 4.36 14.86 -1.46
CA THR A 193 5.23 14.00 -0.65
C THR A 193 5.40 12.63 -1.29
N GLY A 194 6.51 11.99 -0.97
CA GLY A 194 6.77 10.64 -1.45
C GLY A 194 7.65 9.84 -0.51
N VAL A 195 7.44 8.55 -0.53
CA VAL A 195 8.21 7.56 0.22
C VAL A 195 8.67 6.46 -0.72
N ALA A 196 9.94 6.09 -0.61
CA ALA A 196 10.51 4.94 -1.30
C ALA A 196 10.89 3.88 -0.27
N LEU A 197 10.43 2.64 -0.49
CA LEU A 197 10.85 1.48 0.29
C LEU A 197 11.69 0.57 -0.60
N LEU A 198 12.94 0.35 -0.21
CA LEU A 198 13.81 -0.63 -0.84
C LEU A 198 13.61 -1.98 -0.13
N LEU A 199 13.19 -2.98 -0.89
CA LEU A 199 12.95 -4.33 -0.41
C LEU A 199 13.91 -5.31 -1.08
N GLY A 200 14.23 -6.41 -0.41
CA GLY A 200 15.07 -7.46 -1.00
C GLY A 200 15.43 -8.56 -0.04
N ASP A 201 16.03 -9.61 -0.61
CA ASP A 201 16.73 -10.68 0.07
C ASP A 201 18.14 -10.20 0.40
N SER A 202 18.41 -9.76 1.58
CA SER A 202 19.78 -9.36 1.89
C SER A 202 20.58 -10.53 2.45
N PRO A 203 21.75 -10.85 1.89
CA PRO A 203 22.76 -11.53 2.67
C PRO A 203 23.09 -10.65 3.89
N ARG A 204 23.25 -11.26 5.05
CA ARG A 204 23.70 -10.54 6.24
C ARG A 204 25.02 -9.84 5.93
N VAL A 205 24.98 -8.52 5.80
CA VAL A 205 26.20 -7.73 5.83
C VAL A 205 26.62 -7.65 7.30
N PRO A 206 27.82 -8.07 7.67
CA PRO A 206 28.30 -7.93 9.04
C PRO A 206 28.15 -6.47 9.48
N ASN A 207 27.60 -6.23 10.67
CA ASN A 207 27.36 -4.92 11.27
C ASN A 207 26.24 -4.05 10.67
N SER A 208 25.44 -4.53 9.73
CA SER A 208 24.20 -3.85 9.33
C SER A 208 23.00 -4.33 10.14
N ALA A 209 22.04 -3.43 10.39
CA ALA A 209 20.79 -3.82 10.99
C ALA A 209 20.07 -4.84 10.07
N PRO A 210 19.52 -5.94 10.61
CA PRO A 210 18.81 -6.92 9.79
C PRO A 210 17.59 -6.25 9.13
N PRO A 211 17.24 -6.65 7.88
CA PRO A 211 16.05 -6.14 7.23
C PRO A 211 14.82 -6.50 8.05
N LEU A 212 13.81 -5.62 8.03
CA LEU A 212 12.49 -5.94 8.57
C LEU A 212 11.79 -6.90 7.62
N ARG A 213 11.66 -8.17 8.00
CA ARG A 213 10.95 -9.17 7.19
C ARG A 213 9.51 -8.72 6.92
N LEU A 214 9.06 -8.94 5.69
CA LEU A 214 7.65 -8.86 5.35
C LEU A 214 6.91 -10.06 5.97
N GLY A 215 6.10 -9.76 6.97
CA GLY A 215 5.18 -10.70 7.57
C GLY A 215 3.84 -10.76 6.83
N PRO A 216 2.75 -11.17 7.50
CA PRO A 216 1.41 -11.14 6.94
C PRO A 216 1.00 -9.74 6.45
N ILE A 217 0.36 -9.69 5.28
CA ILE A 217 -0.27 -8.50 4.73
C ILE A 217 -1.72 -8.87 4.44
N VAL A 218 -2.63 -8.27 5.17
CA VAL A 218 -4.06 -8.60 5.15
C VAL A 218 -4.86 -7.37 4.74
N THR A 219 -5.85 -7.54 3.87
CA THR A 219 -6.86 -6.52 3.58
C THR A 219 -8.23 -7.17 3.76
N ARG A 220 -9.07 -6.58 4.59
CA ARG A 220 -10.46 -7.02 4.81
C ARG A 220 -11.39 -5.97 4.24
N ALA A 221 -12.23 -6.39 3.29
CA ALA A 221 -13.20 -5.54 2.61
C ALA A 221 -14.58 -5.65 3.26
N GLY A 222 -15.46 -4.69 2.94
CA GLY A 222 -16.83 -4.64 3.43
C GLY A 222 -16.95 -4.19 4.89
N ILE A 223 -15.91 -3.55 5.42
CA ILE A 223 -15.89 -3.06 6.80
C ILE A 223 -16.62 -1.72 6.86
N ARG A 224 -17.73 -1.69 7.58
CA ARG A 224 -18.45 -0.44 7.86
C ARG A 224 -17.75 0.33 8.97
N GLU A 225 -17.93 1.63 8.97
CA GLU A 225 -17.28 2.53 9.93
C GLU A 225 -17.48 2.11 11.39
N GLY A 226 -18.69 1.71 11.79
CA GLY A 226 -18.99 1.24 13.14
C GLY A 226 -18.33 -0.10 13.53
N ALA A 227 -17.82 -0.87 12.57
CA ALA A 227 -17.17 -2.17 12.81
C ALA A 227 -15.64 -2.08 12.86
N ILE A 228 -15.05 -0.92 12.51
CA ILE A 228 -13.59 -0.75 12.42
C ILE A 228 -12.88 -1.13 13.72
N GLU A 229 -13.39 -0.69 14.87
CA GLU A 229 -12.76 -1.00 16.16
C GLU A 229 -12.73 -2.50 16.47
N GLN A 230 -13.83 -3.19 16.17
CA GLN A 230 -13.89 -4.64 16.35
C GLN A 230 -12.89 -5.34 15.42
N GLU A 231 -12.76 -4.87 14.20
CA GLU A 231 -11.83 -5.39 13.23
C GLU A 231 -10.38 -5.17 13.63
N LEU A 232 -10.04 -3.96 14.10
CA LEU A 232 -8.71 -3.64 14.63
C LEU A 232 -8.35 -4.51 15.84
N LYS A 233 -9.30 -4.76 16.74
CA LYS A 233 -9.12 -5.66 17.88
C LYS A 233 -8.83 -7.09 17.44
N ALA A 234 -9.58 -7.60 16.46
CA ALA A 234 -9.37 -8.94 15.91
C ALA A 234 -7.97 -9.06 15.27
N LEU A 235 -7.58 -8.11 14.43
CA LEU A 235 -6.26 -8.09 13.80
C LEU A 235 -5.12 -7.98 14.82
N SER A 236 -5.29 -7.19 15.88
CA SER A 236 -4.29 -7.04 16.94
C SER A 236 -4.17 -8.28 17.82
N ALA A 237 -5.26 -9.02 18.04
CA ALA A 237 -5.23 -10.29 18.74
C ALA A 237 -4.50 -11.39 17.96
N GLU A 238 -4.63 -11.37 16.63
CA GLU A 238 -3.93 -12.29 15.75
C GLU A 238 -2.44 -11.93 15.58
N HIS A 239 -2.10 -10.63 15.74
CA HIS A 239 -0.78 -10.11 15.37
C HIS A 239 -0.25 -9.10 16.39
N SER A 240 0.72 -9.48 17.19
CA SER A 240 1.38 -8.58 18.14
C SER A 240 2.57 -7.85 17.51
N ALA A 241 2.68 -6.56 17.80
CA ALA A 241 3.79 -5.72 17.34
C ALA A 241 4.29 -4.79 18.46
N SER A 242 5.59 -4.48 18.46
CA SER A 242 6.19 -3.56 19.43
C SER A 242 5.93 -2.08 19.09
N THR A 243 5.59 -1.81 17.85
CA THR A 243 5.16 -0.49 17.37
C THR A 243 3.99 -0.67 16.42
N VAL A 244 2.94 0.12 16.59
CA VAL A 244 1.80 0.17 15.67
C VAL A 244 1.72 1.56 15.07
N ILE A 245 1.63 1.63 13.74
CA ILE A 245 1.48 2.89 13.00
C ILE A 245 0.11 2.87 12.32
N PHE A 246 -0.71 3.84 12.62
CA PHE A 246 -2.03 4.03 12.02
C PHE A 246 -1.99 5.08 10.92
N GLY A 247 -2.73 4.84 9.85
CA GLY A 247 -3.04 5.85 8.85
C GLY A 247 -3.88 7.00 9.43
N SER A 248 -3.91 8.11 8.73
CA SER A 248 -4.62 9.32 9.16
C SER A 248 -6.13 9.11 9.30
N SER A 249 -6.72 8.22 8.50
CA SER A 249 -8.13 7.84 8.58
C SER A 249 -8.53 7.19 9.91
N LEU A 250 -7.56 6.70 10.68
CA LEU A 250 -7.73 6.07 11.98
C LEU A 250 -7.31 6.98 13.15
N SER A 251 -7.01 8.26 12.90
CA SER A 251 -6.50 9.21 13.90
C SER A 251 -7.43 9.35 15.11
N ASP A 252 -8.72 9.52 14.87
CA ASP A 252 -9.72 9.70 15.92
C ASP A 252 -9.95 8.44 16.76
N ARG A 253 -9.52 7.29 16.24
CA ARG A 253 -9.63 5.96 16.86
C ARG A 253 -8.34 5.48 17.48
N ALA A 254 -7.24 6.23 17.31
CA ALA A 254 -5.93 5.91 17.83
C ALA A 254 -5.90 5.79 19.37
N GLY A 255 -6.78 6.50 20.07
CA GLY A 255 -6.94 6.37 21.52
C GLY A 255 -7.43 4.98 21.96
N HIS A 256 -8.39 4.40 21.23
CA HIS A 256 -8.88 3.04 21.45
C HIS A 256 -7.87 1.99 20.95
N ALA A 257 -7.25 2.25 19.81
CA ALA A 257 -6.19 1.41 19.27
C ALA A 257 -4.91 1.46 20.13
N GLY A 258 -4.65 2.57 20.81
CA GLY A 258 -3.62 2.70 21.83
C GLY A 258 -3.80 1.72 23.00
N ALA A 259 -5.05 1.48 23.43
CA ALA A 259 -5.37 0.46 24.42
C ALA A 259 -5.05 -0.97 23.90
N ILE A 260 -5.21 -1.21 22.59
CA ILE A 260 -4.89 -2.50 21.95
C ILE A 260 -3.38 -2.72 21.88
N ALA A 261 -2.61 -1.70 21.50
CA ALA A 261 -1.15 -1.76 21.47
C ALA A 261 -0.54 -1.77 22.88
N SER A 262 -1.16 -1.09 23.85
CA SER A 262 -0.69 -0.96 25.23
C SER A 262 -0.81 -2.26 26.03
N ALA A 263 -1.73 -3.15 25.68
CA ALA A 263 -1.81 -4.49 26.26
C ALA A 263 -0.52 -5.32 26.03
N GLY A 264 0.29 -4.94 25.01
CA GLY A 264 1.60 -5.51 24.72
C GLY A 264 2.80 -4.62 25.03
N GLY A 265 2.61 -3.43 25.65
CA GLY A 265 3.72 -2.47 25.90
C GLY A 265 4.23 -1.77 24.63
N GLY A 266 3.49 -1.83 23.53
CA GLY A 266 3.88 -1.28 22.22
C GLY A 266 3.73 0.23 22.13
N ARG A 267 4.52 0.85 21.24
CA ARG A 267 4.41 2.29 20.88
C ARG A 267 3.34 2.46 19.81
N VAL A 268 2.55 3.51 19.91
CA VAL A 268 1.57 3.90 18.89
C VAL A 268 2.03 5.17 18.20
N ARG A 269 1.91 5.20 16.88
CA ARG A 269 2.06 6.38 16.04
C ARG A 269 0.85 6.55 15.16
N VAL A 270 0.56 7.78 14.78
CA VAL A 270 -0.54 8.11 13.87
C VAL A 270 0.02 9.01 12.77
N ALA A 271 -0.33 8.70 11.55
CA ALA A 271 0.04 9.49 10.39
C ALA A 271 -0.64 10.88 10.42
N GLN A 272 0.00 11.85 9.82
CA GLN A 272 -0.52 13.22 9.69
C GLN A 272 -1.74 13.24 8.76
N PRO A 273 -2.85 13.90 9.13
CA PRO A 273 -4.03 14.02 8.27
C PRO A 273 -3.74 14.68 6.92
N ALA A 274 -2.75 15.55 6.86
CA ALA A 274 -2.32 16.26 5.66
C ALA A 274 -1.75 15.33 4.55
N GLN A 275 -1.46 14.07 4.88
CA GLN A 275 -0.85 13.09 4.00
C GLN A 275 -1.66 11.78 4.01
N PRO A 276 -2.81 11.74 3.34
CA PRO A 276 -3.72 10.58 3.42
C PRO A 276 -3.09 9.27 2.96
N LEU A 277 -2.30 9.27 1.88
CA LEU A 277 -1.65 8.08 1.36
C LEU A 277 -0.23 7.87 1.92
N THR A 278 0.62 8.90 1.86
CA THR A 278 2.04 8.74 2.21
C THR A 278 2.29 8.81 3.71
N GLY A 279 1.39 9.37 4.51
CA GLY A 279 1.61 9.64 5.93
C GLY A 279 1.96 8.41 6.76
N LEU A 280 1.26 7.30 6.58
CA LEU A 280 1.57 6.01 7.23
C LEU A 280 3.03 5.56 6.93
N TRP A 281 3.42 5.64 5.67
CA TRP A 281 4.72 5.21 5.17
C TRP A 281 5.83 6.20 5.55
N TRP A 282 5.46 7.47 5.70
CA TRP A 282 6.33 8.52 6.23
C TRP A 282 6.75 8.25 7.67
N GLU A 283 5.79 7.85 8.52
CA GLU A 283 6.05 7.42 9.89
C GLU A 283 6.88 6.13 9.93
N LEU A 284 6.60 5.18 9.05
CA LEU A 284 7.43 3.97 8.91
C LEU A 284 8.88 4.33 8.58
N ALA A 285 9.11 5.21 7.60
CA ALA A 285 10.46 5.63 7.24
C ALA A 285 11.18 6.29 8.43
N GLY A 286 10.48 7.11 9.21
CA GLY A 286 11.03 7.70 10.45
C GLY A 286 11.38 6.66 11.52
N GLU A 287 10.58 5.61 11.67
CA GLU A 287 10.91 4.50 12.58
C GLU A 287 12.11 3.69 12.10
N LEU A 288 12.27 3.54 10.78
CA LEU A 288 13.44 2.86 10.21
C LEU A 288 14.72 3.66 10.41
N ASP A 289 14.67 4.98 10.26
CA ASP A 289 15.81 5.88 10.49
C ASP A 289 16.23 5.91 11.97
N ALA A 290 15.26 5.87 12.89
CA ALA A 290 15.50 5.90 14.33
C ALA A 290 16.00 4.56 14.90
N ARG A 291 16.12 3.50 14.08
CA ARG A 291 16.49 2.16 14.52
C ARG A 291 17.98 2.04 14.85
N VAL A 292 18.28 2.16 16.11
CA VAL A 292 19.59 1.80 16.66
C VAL A 292 19.42 0.61 17.62
N GLY A 293 19.78 -0.57 17.17
CA GLY A 293 20.17 -1.67 18.08
C GLY A 293 19.11 -2.62 18.62
N SER A 294 17.81 -2.60 18.24
CA SER A 294 16.84 -3.57 18.79
C SER A 294 15.97 -4.23 17.74
N PRO A 295 15.73 -5.54 17.81
CA PRO A 295 14.76 -6.21 16.98
C PRO A 295 13.36 -5.76 17.38
N ARG A 296 12.66 -5.07 16.48
CA ARG A 296 11.30 -4.59 16.70
C ARG A 296 10.40 -5.11 15.59
N SER A 297 9.17 -5.44 15.97
CA SER A 297 8.08 -5.67 15.02
C SER A 297 7.27 -4.40 14.87
N ILE A 298 6.86 -4.09 13.64
CA ILE A 298 6.04 -2.92 13.32
C ILE A 298 4.77 -3.43 12.63
N ALA A 299 3.61 -3.00 13.12
CA ALA A 299 2.35 -3.17 12.44
C ALA A 299 1.94 -1.84 11.79
N LEU A 300 1.59 -1.90 10.52
CA LEU A 300 1.03 -0.80 9.75
C LEU A 300 -0.45 -1.07 9.56
N CYS A 301 -1.31 -0.11 9.89
CA CYS A 301 -2.74 -0.29 9.75
C CYS A 301 -3.40 0.96 9.19
N ASP A 302 -4.23 0.79 8.16
CA ASP A 302 -5.00 1.88 7.57
C ASP A 302 -6.41 1.44 7.18
N TYR A 303 -7.29 2.41 7.00
CA TYR A 303 -8.67 2.21 6.58
C TYR A 303 -9.02 3.13 5.42
N ASP A 304 -9.51 2.54 4.35
CA ASP A 304 -10.10 3.26 3.23
C ASP A 304 -11.62 3.34 3.40
N SER A 305 -12.14 4.55 3.63
CA SER A 305 -13.57 4.77 3.87
C SER A 305 -14.41 4.64 2.59
N VAL A 306 -13.84 4.96 1.44
CA VAL A 306 -14.51 4.87 0.14
C VAL A 306 -14.70 3.42 -0.25
N GLN A 307 -13.68 2.59 -0.06
CA GLN A 307 -13.73 1.17 -0.39
C GLN A 307 -14.22 0.28 0.76
N GLY A 308 -14.34 0.84 1.97
CA GLY A 308 -14.70 0.07 3.16
C GLY A 308 -13.69 -1.03 3.48
N CYS A 309 -12.39 -0.74 3.37
CA CYS A 309 -11.32 -1.71 3.53
C CYS A 309 -10.39 -1.36 4.69
N VAL A 310 -10.17 -2.30 5.61
CA VAL A 310 -9.07 -2.24 6.60
C VAL A 310 -7.89 -3.05 6.08
N SER A 311 -6.71 -2.45 6.08
CA SER A 311 -5.46 -3.09 5.69
C SER A 311 -4.47 -3.13 6.83
N LEU A 312 -3.75 -4.25 6.94
CA LEU A 312 -2.68 -4.45 7.92
C LEU A 312 -1.46 -5.06 7.23
N ALA A 313 -0.28 -4.57 7.56
CA ALA A 313 0.99 -5.20 7.20
C ALA A 313 1.89 -5.33 8.43
N LEU A 314 2.47 -6.49 8.62
CA LEU A 314 3.46 -6.73 9.67
C LEU A 314 4.86 -6.73 9.10
N LEU A 315 5.74 -6.01 9.78
CA LEU A 315 7.16 -6.00 9.53
C LEU A 315 7.86 -6.50 10.80
N GLY A 316 8.65 -7.57 10.72
CA GLY A 316 9.25 -8.18 11.88
C GLY A 316 10.76 -8.28 11.81
N ALA A 317 11.42 -8.24 12.97
CA ALA A 317 12.79 -8.66 13.08
C ALA A 317 12.89 -10.19 12.98
N HIS A 318 13.97 -10.69 12.41
CA HIS A 318 14.23 -12.13 12.37
C HIS A 318 14.54 -12.64 13.79
N SER A 319 13.60 -13.34 14.42
CA SER A 319 13.92 -14.17 15.57
C SER A 319 14.42 -15.53 15.05
N ALA A 320 15.64 -15.86 15.36
CA ALA A 320 16.26 -17.12 14.93
C ALA A 320 15.72 -18.36 15.68
N SER A 321 14.60 -18.24 16.40
CA SER A 321 14.03 -19.36 17.15
C SER A 321 12.56 -19.12 17.46
N GLY A 322 11.73 -20.01 17.00
CA GLY A 322 10.35 -20.10 17.46
C GLY A 322 9.45 -20.81 16.46
N HIS A 323 9.40 -22.13 16.55
CA HIS A 323 8.32 -22.93 15.96
C HIS A 323 7.01 -22.49 16.61
N SER A 324 6.27 -21.60 15.98
CA SER A 324 4.88 -21.36 16.37
C SER A 324 4.04 -22.52 15.88
N HIS A 325 3.78 -23.46 16.78
CA HIS A 325 2.73 -24.46 16.58
C HIS A 325 1.39 -23.71 16.48
N VAL A 326 0.88 -23.55 15.29
CA VAL A 326 -0.53 -23.21 15.08
C VAL A 326 -1.33 -24.44 15.53
N ARG A 327 -1.96 -24.36 16.68
CA ARG A 327 -2.94 -25.35 17.11
C ARG A 327 -4.19 -25.18 16.29
N VAL A 328 -4.37 -26.02 15.26
CA VAL A 328 -5.64 -26.16 14.58
C VAL A 328 -6.60 -26.89 15.52
N THR A 329 -7.49 -26.17 16.17
CA THR A 329 -8.62 -26.77 16.90
C THR A 329 -9.69 -27.14 15.87
N THR A 330 -9.68 -28.38 15.43
CA THR A 330 -10.83 -28.95 14.72
C THR A 330 -11.98 -29.12 15.71
N ARG A 331 -13.05 -28.38 15.52
CA ARG A 331 -14.33 -28.61 16.21
C ARG A 331 -14.89 -29.95 15.76
N LYS A 332 -14.73 -30.99 16.56
CA LYS A 332 -15.50 -32.24 16.45
C LYS A 332 -16.88 -31.97 17.04
N GLY A 333 -17.91 -32.17 16.22
CA GLY A 333 -19.28 -32.14 16.72
C GLY A 333 -20.31 -32.27 15.62
N SER A 334 -20.60 -33.52 15.20
CA SER A 334 -21.93 -33.90 14.73
C SER A 334 -22.11 -35.41 15.01
N ALA A 335 -23.05 -35.71 15.86
CA ALA A 335 -23.47 -37.08 16.17
C ALA A 335 -24.20 -37.69 14.97
N PRO A 336 -24.18 -39.03 14.79
CA PRO A 336 -24.88 -39.68 13.70
C PRO A 336 -26.38 -39.73 13.99
N ILE A 337 -27.19 -39.35 13.03
CA ILE A 337 -28.65 -39.58 13.03
C ILE A 337 -28.90 -41.04 12.70
N SER A 338 -29.42 -41.77 13.66
CA SER A 338 -29.92 -43.15 13.50
C SER A 338 -31.17 -43.11 12.63
N ALA A 339 -31.14 -43.71 11.46
CA ALA A 339 -32.32 -44.04 10.70
C ALA A 339 -32.88 -45.39 11.21
N THR A 340 -34.01 -45.31 11.90
CA THR A 340 -34.81 -46.51 12.23
C THR A 340 -35.73 -46.81 11.07
N ALA A 341 -35.55 -47.94 10.42
CA ALA A 341 -36.51 -48.51 9.50
C ALA A 341 -37.65 -49.13 10.29
N ALA A 342 -38.89 -48.81 9.96
CA ALA A 342 -40.09 -49.55 10.34
C ALA A 342 -40.84 -49.95 9.08
N GLN A 343 -41.04 -51.21 8.97
CA GLN A 343 -41.98 -52.05 8.25
C GLN A 343 -43.03 -51.40 7.32
#